data_4b4f3a7b0f67aa8a1b21126f0582ad73
#
_entry.id   4b4f3a7b0f67aa8a1b21126f0582ad73
#
_cell.length_a   1.000
_cell.length_b   1.000
_cell.length_c   1.000
_cell.angle_alpha   90.00
_cell.angle_beta   90.00
_cell.angle_gamma   90.00
#
_symmetry.space_group_name_H-M   'P 1'
#
loop_
_entity.id
_entity.type
_entity.pdbx_description
1 polymer ?
#
loop_
_entity_poly.entity_id
_entity_poly.type
_entity_poly.pdbx_seq_one_letter_code
_entity_poly.pdbx_strand_id
1 'polypeptide(L)'
;MIRFPLLLIVVVVCMKAQKEPAPAIGTTPPQPLPFSHRAHTELGLKCSECHKGAAQSRAAGIPPESLCMNCHRTVKAQSPVIIALAGFLKRREPVPWARLYRLPDFVSFSHKRHFGTAQIACSTCHGEVAQQDALVKEKSIVMQSCMACHDKRKANNNCDACHAVHPA
;
A
#
# COMPACT_ATOMS: atom_id res chain seq x y z
N MET A 1 30.53 4.03 -57.22
CA MET A 1 30.34 4.53 -55.85
C MET A 1 29.06 3.93 -55.27
N ILE A 2 29.16 2.83 -54.54
CA ILE A 2 28.02 2.08 -53.98
C ILE A 2 27.79 2.59 -52.56
N ARG A 3 26.62 3.26 -52.36
CA ARG A 3 26.17 3.74 -51.01
C ARG A 3 25.38 2.60 -50.35
N PHE A 4 25.94 1.98 -49.31
CA PHE A 4 25.21 1.11 -48.42
C PHE A 4 24.37 1.93 -47.43
N PRO A 5 23.07 1.68 -47.28
CA PRO A 5 22.28 2.30 -46.26
C PRO A 5 22.59 1.67 -44.90
N LEU A 6 22.97 2.48 -43.93
CA LEU A 6 23.20 2.08 -42.54
C LEU A 6 21.83 1.84 -41.89
N LEU A 7 21.46 0.57 -41.72
CA LEU A 7 20.24 0.16 -41.06
C LEU A 7 20.43 0.31 -39.55
N LEU A 8 19.86 1.37 -38.98
CA LEU A 8 19.90 1.61 -37.54
C LEU A 8 18.88 0.69 -36.86
N ILE A 9 19.35 -0.43 -36.29
CA ILE A 9 18.50 -1.35 -35.49
C ILE A 9 18.30 -0.71 -34.12
N VAL A 10 17.12 -0.11 -33.90
CA VAL A 10 16.69 0.35 -32.57
C VAL A 10 16.24 -0.87 -31.78
N VAL A 11 17.10 -1.37 -30.89
CA VAL A 11 16.72 -2.40 -29.92
C VAL A 11 15.91 -1.74 -28.80
N VAL A 12 14.59 -1.87 -28.88
CA VAL A 12 13.70 -1.50 -27.77
C VAL A 12 13.83 -2.55 -26.67
N VAL A 13 14.67 -2.28 -25.68
CA VAL A 13 14.75 -3.10 -24.47
C VAL A 13 13.49 -2.87 -23.67
N CYS A 14 12.53 -3.78 -23.78
CA CYS A 14 11.33 -3.80 -22.95
C CYS A 14 11.74 -4.21 -21.52
N MET A 15 12.13 -3.25 -20.68
CA MET A 15 12.38 -3.49 -19.28
C MET A 15 11.04 -3.81 -18.61
N LYS A 16 10.78 -5.09 -18.37
CA LYS A 16 9.70 -5.53 -17.49
C LYS A 16 9.97 -4.93 -16.12
N ALA A 17 9.11 -4.03 -15.67
CA ALA A 17 9.17 -3.51 -14.31
C ALA A 17 9.05 -4.70 -13.34
N GLN A 18 10.16 -5.09 -12.75
CA GLN A 18 10.18 -6.14 -11.73
C GLN A 18 9.48 -5.57 -10.50
N LYS A 19 8.45 -6.28 -10.06
CA LYS A 19 7.69 -5.91 -8.86
C LYS A 19 8.62 -6.09 -7.66
N GLU A 20 9.06 -4.98 -7.05
CA GLU A 20 9.98 -5.03 -5.91
C GLU A 20 9.44 -5.91 -4.79
N PRO A 21 10.30 -6.72 -4.15
CA PRO A 21 9.90 -7.54 -3.01
C PRO A 21 9.41 -6.66 -1.85
N ALA A 22 8.50 -7.21 -1.03
CA ALA A 22 8.04 -6.52 0.16
C ALA A 22 9.22 -6.28 1.13
N PRO A 23 9.30 -5.10 1.78
CA PRO A 23 10.36 -4.78 2.71
C PRO A 23 10.48 -5.80 3.85
N ALA A 24 11.69 -5.98 4.39
CA ALA A 24 11.91 -6.83 5.55
C ALA A 24 11.28 -6.23 6.82
N ILE A 25 11.05 -7.07 7.85
CA ILE A 25 10.61 -6.60 9.17
C ILE A 25 11.67 -5.66 9.76
N GLY A 26 11.23 -4.61 10.44
CA GLY A 26 12.09 -3.59 11.03
C GLY A 26 12.64 -2.58 10.04
N THR A 27 12.28 -2.66 8.76
CA THR A 27 12.76 -1.70 7.76
C THR A 27 11.71 -0.66 7.38
N THR A 28 12.21 0.53 7.04
CA THR A 28 11.43 1.64 6.51
C THR A 28 11.86 1.89 5.08
N PRO A 29 11.06 1.57 4.07
CA PRO A 29 11.40 1.91 2.70
C PRO A 29 11.38 3.42 2.50
N PRO A 30 12.26 3.97 1.65
CA PRO A 30 12.23 5.39 1.34
C PRO A 30 10.87 5.78 0.75
N GLN A 31 10.31 6.86 1.27
CA GLN A 31 9.03 7.39 0.80
C GLN A 31 9.26 8.67 -0.01
N PRO A 32 8.44 8.93 -1.06
CA PRO A 32 8.58 10.13 -1.89
C PRO A 32 8.29 11.42 -1.13
N LEU A 33 7.46 11.34 -0.09
CA LEU A 33 7.15 12.42 0.84
C LEU A 33 7.16 11.87 2.28
N PRO A 34 7.63 12.63 3.27
CA PRO A 34 7.48 12.25 4.67
C PRO A 34 5.99 12.31 5.06
N PHE A 35 5.53 11.28 5.77
CA PHE A 35 4.19 11.21 6.30
C PHE A 35 4.20 10.57 7.70
N SER A 36 3.55 11.21 8.67
CA SER A 36 3.43 10.71 10.03
C SER A 36 1.99 10.25 10.30
N HIS A 37 1.80 8.95 10.52
CA HIS A 37 0.51 8.41 10.99
C HIS A 37 0.21 8.94 12.39
N ARG A 38 1.21 8.98 13.28
CA ARG A 38 1.04 9.48 14.64
C ARG A 38 0.45 10.88 14.66
N ALA A 39 1.02 11.82 13.93
CA ALA A 39 0.53 13.20 13.91
C ALA A 39 -0.94 13.31 13.46
N HIS A 40 -1.41 12.40 12.60
CA HIS A 40 -2.79 12.40 12.12
C HIS A 40 -3.74 11.69 13.10
N THR A 41 -3.30 10.60 13.72
CA THR A 41 -4.12 9.87 14.71
C THR A 41 -4.26 10.63 16.02
N GLU A 42 -3.24 11.40 16.45
CA GLU A 42 -3.34 12.32 17.59
C GLU A 42 -4.38 13.44 17.39
N LEU A 43 -4.70 13.78 16.13
CA LEU A 43 -5.82 14.67 15.79
C LEU A 43 -7.19 13.97 15.83
N GLY A 44 -7.24 12.69 16.19
CA GLY A 44 -8.47 11.89 16.28
C GLY A 44 -8.89 11.24 14.96
N LEU A 45 -8.09 11.34 13.88
CA LEU A 45 -8.41 10.71 12.59
C LEU A 45 -8.30 9.18 12.71
N LYS A 46 -9.31 8.47 12.20
CA LYS A 46 -9.36 7.01 12.18
C LYS A 46 -8.72 6.44 10.91
N CYS A 47 -8.15 5.25 10.99
CA CYS A 47 -7.55 4.56 9.85
C CYS A 47 -8.47 4.51 8.62
N SER A 48 -9.76 4.21 8.83
CA SER A 48 -10.77 4.07 7.77
C SER A 48 -11.18 5.39 7.11
N GLU A 49 -10.85 6.54 7.69
CA GLU A 49 -11.13 7.85 7.07
C GLU A 49 -10.19 8.10 5.88
N CYS A 50 -8.97 7.56 5.96
CA CYS A 50 -7.99 7.61 4.88
C CYS A 50 -8.02 6.32 4.06
N HIS A 51 -8.03 5.16 4.71
CA HIS A 51 -8.06 3.84 4.06
C HIS A 51 -9.50 3.33 3.88
N LYS A 52 -10.30 4.07 3.11
CA LYS A 52 -11.76 3.85 2.95
C LYS A 52 -12.12 2.46 2.44
N GLY A 53 -11.24 1.84 1.65
CA GLY A 53 -11.47 0.49 1.12
C GLY A 53 -11.42 -0.61 2.20
N ALA A 54 -10.87 -0.34 3.38
CA ALA A 54 -10.69 -1.36 4.42
C ALA A 54 -12.02 -2.03 4.86
N ALA A 55 -13.09 -1.27 4.98
CA ALA A 55 -14.40 -1.81 5.36
C ALA A 55 -15.23 -2.36 4.19
N GLN A 56 -14.92 -1.98 2.94
CA GLN A 56 -15.82 -2.17 1.81
C GLN A 56 -15.26 -3.01 0.69
N SER A 57 -13.92 -3.17 0.60
CA SER A 57 -13.29 -3.83 -0.53
C SER A 57 -12.18 -4.81 -0.13
N ARG A 58 -11.59 -5.46 -1.13
CA ARG A 58 -10.44 -6.37 -0.92
C ARG A 58 -9.20 -5.61 -0.46
N ALA A 59 -8.96 -4.42 -1.02
CA ALA A 59 -7.81 -3.57 -0.70
C ALA A 59 -8.26 -2.38 0.15
N ALA A 60 -7.50 -2.05 1.19
CA ALA A 60 -7.74 -0.85 1.99
C ALA A 60 -7.54 0.44 1.20
N GLY A 61 -6.62 0.40 0.24
CA GLY A 61 -6.27 1.54 -0.61
C GLY A 61 -5.32 2.53 0.08
N ILE A 62 -4.76 3.39 -0.73
CA ILE A 62 -4.04 4.59 -0.32
C ILE A 62 -4.93 5.77 -0.69
N PRO A 63 -5.12 6.75 0.21
CA PRO A 63 -5.99 7.90 -0.07
C PRO A 63 -5.45 8.74 -1.23
N PRO A 64 -6.32 9.30 -2.08
CA PRO A 64 -5.89 10.24 -3.12
C PRO A 64 -5.42 11.55 -2.50
N GLU A 65 -4.57 12.28 -3.21
CA GLU A 65 -4.00 13.57 -2.79
C GLU A 65 -5.07 14.61 -2.48
N SER A 66 -6.21 14.53 -3.16
CA SER A 66 -7.36 15.41 -2.91
C SER A 66 -7.91 15.29 -1.48
N LEU A 67 -7.85 14.09 -0.89
CA LEU A 67 -8.26 13.89 0.51
C LEU A 67 -7.31 14.62 1.46
N CYS A 68 -6.02 14.53 1.26
CA CYS A 68 -5.00 15.24 2.03
C CYS A 68 -5.21 16.76 1.95
N MET A 69 -5.48 17.24 0.74
CA MET A 69 -5.65 18.66 0.46
C MET A 69 -6.97 19.25 0.97
N ASN A 70 -7.90 18.45 1.51
CA ASN A 70 -9.07 19.00 2.21
C ASN A 70 -8.66 19.85 3.43
N CYS A 71 -7.61 19.43 4.16
CA CYS A 71 -7.05 20.17 5.30
C CYS A 71 -5.79 20.96 4.89
N HIS A 72 -4.90 20.35 4.09
CA HIS A 72 -3.60 20.94 3.79
C HIS A 72 -3.62 22.12 2.81
N ARG A 73 -4.78 22.49 2.30
CA ARG A 73 -4.93 23.82 1.63
C ARG A 73 -4.67 24.98 2.56
N THR A 74 -4.93 24.78 3.87
CA THR A 74 -4.77 25.81 4.91
C THR A 74 -3.75 25.38 5.97
N VAL A 75 -3.75 24.10 6.35
CA VAL A 75 -2.85 23.54 7.37
C VAL A 75 -1.50 23.24 6.74
N LYS A 76 -0.44 23.88 7.26
CA LYS A 76 0.95 23.74 6.76
C LYS A 76 1.09 24.00 5.25
N ALA A 77 0.23 24.83 4.67
CA ALA A 77 0.16 25.08 3.22
C ALA A 77 1.49 25.54 2.60
N GLN A 78 2.34 26.24 3.38
CA GLN A 78 3.64 26.74 2.95
C GLN A 78 4.79 25.75 3.19
N SER A 79 4.51 24.58 3.76
CA SER A 79 5.55 23.55 3.94
C SER A 79 5.99 22.99 2.58
N PRO A 80 7.30 22.80 2.35
CA PRO A 80 7.80 22.21 1.10
C PRO A 80 7.17 20.85 0.77
N VAL A 81 6.86 20.04 1.79
CA VAL A 81 6.18 18.74 1.64
C VAL A 81 4.76 18.93 1.10
N ILE A 82 4.01 19.89 1.64
CA ILE A 82 2.64 20.14 1.20
C ILE A 82 2.61 20.79 -0.18
N ILE A 83 3.56 21.65 -0.49
CA ILE A 83 3.72 22.20 -1.85
C ILE A 83 4.00 21.07 -2.85
N ALA A 84 4.87 20.11 -2.51
CA ALA A 84 5.14 18.96 -3.36
C ALA A 84 3.89 18.08 -3.53
N LEU A 85 3.15 17.81 -2.44
CA LEU A 85 1.87 17.06 -2.48
C LEU A 85 0.83 17.75 -3.39
N ALA A 86 0.68 19.07 -3.26
CA ALA A 86 -0.19 19.86 -4.14
C ALA A 86 0.24 19.79 -5.62
N GLY A 87 1.55 19.65 -5.86
CA GLY A 87 2.10 19.41 -7.18
C GLY A 87 1.63 18.10 -7.81
N PHE A 88 1.61 17.00 -7.06
CA PHE A 88 1.06 15.71 -7.51
C PHE A 88 -0.42 15.86 -7.86
N LEU A 89 -1.22 16.47 -6.99
CA LEU A 89 -2.64 16.72 -7.26
C LEU A 89 -2.86 17.56 -8.54
N LYS A 90 -2.08 18.63 -8.74
CA LYS A 90 -2.18 19.49 -9.92
C LYS A 90 -1.89 18.73 -11.21
N ARG A 91 -0.90 17.84 -11.21
CA ARG A 91 -0.54 17.00 -12.36
C ARG A 91 -1.48 15.80 -12.56
N ARG A 92 -2.39 15.54 -11.59
CA ARG A 92 -3.24 14.34 -11.54
C ARG A 92 -2.43 13.05 -11.50
N GLU A 93 -1.28 13.08 -10.87
CA GLU A 93 -0.37 11.96 -10.68
C GLU A 93 -0.50 11.47 -9.24
N PRO A 94 -0.69 10.16 -8.99
CA PRO A 94 -0.66 9.64 -7.64
C PRO A 94 0.75 9.74 -7.07
N VAL A 95 0.85 10.07 -5.78
CA VAL A 95 2.14 9.97 -5.06
C VAL A 95 2.59 8.50 -5.09
N PRO A 96 3.80 8.19 -5.58
CA PRO A 96 4.28 6.82 -5.73
C PRO A 96 4.76 6.23 -4.40
N TRP A 97 3.83 6.09 -3.45
CA TRP A 97 4.11 5.55 -2.12
C TRP A 97 4.70 4.14 -2.18
N ALA A 98 5.82 3.92 -1.49
CA ALA A 98 6.38 2.60 -1.31
C ALA A 98 5.51 1.78 -0.34
N ARG A 99 5.04 0.61 -0.79
CA ARG A 99 4.15 -0.25 -0.01
C ARG A 99 4.95 -1.15 0.93
N LEU A 100 4.63 -1.12 2.22
CA LEU A 100 5.22 -2.01 3.22
C LEU A 100 4.70 -3.44 3.11
N TYR A 101 3.43 -3.58 2.79
CA TYR A 101 2.75 -4.88 2.74
C TYR A 101 2.25 -5.13 1.33
N ARG A 102 2.67 -6.26 0.78
CA ARG A 102 2.22 -6.76 -0.51
C ARG A 102 2.06 -8.27 -0.42
N LEU A 103 0.91 -8.76 -0.81
CA LEU A 103 0.69 -10.17 -1.00
C LEU A 103 1.00 -10.55 -2.46
N PRO A 104 1.47 -11.76 -2.72
CA PRO A 104 1.56 -12.30 -4.08
C PRO A 104 0.21 -12.26 -4.79
N ASP A 105 0.23 -12.13 -6.11
CA ASP A 105 -1.00 -11.97 -6.89
C ASP A 105 -1.90 -13.22 -6.87
N PHE A 106 -1.31 -14.39 -6.59
CA PHE A 106 -2.03 -15.66 -6.41
C PHE A 106 -2.69 -15.82 -5.03
N VAL A 107 -2.53 -14.84 -4.11
CA VAL A 107 -3.16 -14.86 -2.79
C VAL A 107 -4.40 -14.00 -2.79
N SER A 108 -5.55 -14.61 -2.49
CA SER A 108 -6.80 -13.93 -2.27
C SER A 108 -6.93 -13.44 -0.83
N PHE A 109 -6.97 -12.12 -0.65
CA PHE A 109 -7.19 -11.50 0.65
C PHE A 109 -8.28 -10.43 0.55
N SER A 110 -9.04 -10.21 1.62
CA SER A 110 -10.09 -9.20 1.65
C SER A 110 -10.10 -8.44 2.97
N HIS A 111 -9.75 -7.17 2.96
CA HIS A 111 -9.91 -6.30 4.13
C HIS A 111 -11.36 -6.21 4.59
N LYS A 112 -12.33 -6.17 3.65
CA LYS A 112 -13.76 -6.19 3.98
C LYS A 112 -14.14 -7.37 4.89
N ARG A 113 -13.63 -8.58 4.59
CA ARG A 113 -13.93 -9.76 5.42
C ARG A 113 -13.29 -9.69 6.80
N HIS A 114 -12.03 -9.21 6.88
CA HIS A 114 -11.26 -9.17 8.13
C HIS A 114 -11.65 -7.98 9.01
N PHE A 115 -11.62 -6.77 8.47
CA PHE A 115 -11.98 -5.57 9.22
C PHE A 115 -13.48 -5.27 9.15
N GLY A 116 -14.08 -5.24 7.95
CA GLY A 116 -15.49 -4.86 7.78
C GLY A 116 -16.46 -5.82 8.47
N THR A 117 -16.27 -7.14 8.31
CA THR A 117 -17.17 -8.16 8.84
C THR A 117 -16.68 -8.73 10.17
N ALA A 118 -15.44 -9.21 10.24
CA ALA A 118 -14.89 -9.85 11.43
C ALA A 118 -14.36 -8.88 12.49
N GLN A 119 -14.38 -7.58 12.24
CA GLN A 119 -13.98 -6.48 13.15
C GLN A 119 -12.58 -6.68 13.75
N ILE A 120 -11.65 -7.25 12.97
CA ILE A 120 -10.27 -7.45 13.40
C ILE A 120 -9.55 -6.10 13.37
N ALA A 121 -8.93 -5.72 14.48
CA ALA A 121 -8.19 -4.47 14.60
C ALA A 121 -7.03 -4.41 13.59
N CYS A 122 -6.76 -3.22 13.04
CA CYS A 122 -5.71 -3.00 12.06
C CYS A 122 -4.32 -3.39 12.59
N SER A 123 -4.05 -3.09 13.88
CA SER A 123 -2.79 -3.40 14.56
C SER A 123 -2.51 -4.90 14.67
N THR A 124 -3.54 -5.75 14.60
CA THR A 124 -3.35 -7.22 14.62
C THR A 124 -2.41 -7.67 13.49
N CYS A 125 -2.54 -7.07 12.31
CA CYS A 125 -1.75 -7.41 11.13
C CYS A 125 -0.67 -6.37 10.80
N HIS A 126 -0.90 -5.09 11.10
CA HIS A 126 -0.02 -4.00 10.70
C HIS A 126 0.89 -3.49 11.82
N GLY A 127 0.69 -3.92 13.09
CA GLY A 127 1.40 -3.35 14.23
C GLY A 127 0.87 -1.97 14.64
N GLU A 128 1.63 -1.23 15.42
CA GLU A 128 1.21 0.04 16.00
C GLU A 128 1.46 1.24 15.06
N VAL A 129 1.01 1.10 13.81
CA VAL A 129 1.16 2.13 12.76
C VAL A 129 0.66 3.52 13.22
N ALA A 130 -0.39 3.53 14.04
CA ALA A 130 -0.93 4.78 14.59
C ALA A 130 0.09 5.61 15.38
N GLN A 131 1.14 4.98 15.89
CA GLN A 131 2.18 5.62 16.69
C GLN A 131 3.47 5.92 15.91
N GLN A 132 3.49 5.68 14.60
CA GLN A 132 4.68 5.81 13.77
C GLN A 132 4.74 7.14 13.03
N ASP A 133 5.87 7.83 13.12
CA ASP A 133 6.19 9.02 12.29
C ASP A 133 6.71 8.62 10.90
N ALA A 134 7.50 7.56 10.85
CA ALA A 134 7.92 6.92 9.62
C ALA A 134 7.50 5.44 9.68
N LEU A 135 6.89 4.95 8.61
CA LEU A 135 6.35 3.59 8.59
C LEU A 135 7.46 2.54 8.65
N VAL A 136 7.41 1.71 9.70
CA VAL A 136 8.25 0.52 9.86
C VAL A 136 7.36 -0.73 9.71
N LYS A 137 7.85 -1.73 9.00
CA LYS A 137 7.15 -3.02 8.93
C LYS A 137 7.35 -3.81 10.21
N GLU A 138 6.34 -3.85 11.08
CA GLU A 138 6.41 -4.54 12.37
C GLU A 138 6.00 -6.01 12.32
N LYS A 139 5.06 -6.36 11.45
CA LYS A 139 4.49 -7.70 11.40
C LYS A 139 4.85 -8.44 10.12
N SER A 140 5.08 -9.73 10.24
CA SER A 140 5.22 -10.61 9.10
C SER A 140 3.84 -11.08 8.63
N ILE A 141 3.50 -10.80 7.37
CA ILE A 141 2.28 -11.29 6.75
C ILE A 141 2.66 -12.37 5.75
N VAL A 142 2.75 -13.60 6.26
CA VAL A 142 3.09 -14.81 5.50
C VAL A 142 1.99 -15.86 5.71
N MET A 143 1.94 -16.86 4.85
CA MET A 143 0.93 -17.92 4.90
C MET A 143 0.80 -18.51 6.32
N GLN A 144 1.91 -18.83 6.97
CA GLN A 144 1.93 -19.41 8.31
C GLN A 144 1.24 -18.51 9.35
N SER A 145 1.44 -17.18 9.30
CA SER A 145 0.80 -16.25 10.25
C SER A 145 -0.71 -16.15 10.01
N CYS A 146 -1.14 -16.23 8.74
CA CYS A 146 -2.55 -16.25 8.39
C CYS A 146 -3.22 -17.54 8.89
N MET A 147 -2.61 -18.70 8.62
CA MET A 147 -3.11 -20.00 9.05
C MET A 147 -3.22 -20.10 10.57
N ALA A 148 -2.19 -19.69 11.30
CA ALA A 148 -2.20 -19.72 12.77
C ALA A 148 -3.32 -18.82 13.35
N CYS A 149 -3.61 -17.69 12.75
CA CYS A 149 -4.73 -16.84 13.15
C CYS A 149 -6.08 -17.49 12.82
N HIS A 150 -6.22 -18.11 11.67
CA HIS A 150 -7.44 -18.81 11.25
C HIS A 150 -7.72 -20.02 12.15
N ASP A 151 -6.71 -20.82 12.49
CA ASP A 151 -6.85 -21.94 13.45
C ASP A 151 -7.36 -21.44 14.80
N LYS A 152 -6.71 -20.42 15.36
CA LYS A 152 -7.11 -19.82 16.64
C LYS A 152 -8.53 -19.29 16.62
N ARG A 153 -9.00 -18.77 15.48
CA ARG A 153 -10.34 -18.21 15.29
C ARG A 153 -11.35 -19.22 14.74
N LYS A 154 -10.95 -20.45 14.50
CA LYS A 154 -11.77 -21.48 13.84
C LYS A 154 -12.32 -21.01 12.48
N ALA A 155 -11.52 -20.24 11.75
CA ALA A 155 -11.84 -19.77 10.42
C ALA A 155 -11.35 -20.77 9.35
N ASN A 156 -11.84 -20.63 8.10
CA ASN A 156 -11.47 -21.52 7.02
C ASN A 156 -9.97 -21.43 6.69
N ASN A 157 -9.28 -22.57 6.75
CA ASN A 157 -7.85 -22.75 6.45
C ASN A 157 -7.61 -23.64 5.22
N ASN A 158 -8.64 -23.92 4.42
CA ASN A 158 -8.46 -24.69 3.20
C ASN A 158 -7.63 -23.92 2.18
N CYS A 159 -6.89 -24.63 1.36
CA CYS A 159 -5.98 -24.01 0.38
C CYS A 159 -6.69 -23.03 -0.57
N ASP A 160 -7.88 -23.39 -1.03
CA ASP A 160 -8.72 -22.63 -1.94
C ASP A 160 -9.32 -21.33 -1.33
N ALA A 161 -9.38 -21.24 0.01
CA ALA A 161 -9.83 -20.03 0.68
C ALA A 161 -8.89 -18.84 0.44
N CYS A 162 -7.60 -19.12 0.25
CA CYS A 162 -6.55 -18.12 0.06
C CYS A 162 -5.90 -18.20 -1.33
N HIS A 163 -5.86 -19.39 -1.93
CA HIS A 163 -5.25 -19.64 -3.23
C HIS A 163 -6.36 -20.05 -4.22
N ALA A 164 -7.26 -19.10 -4.51
CA ALA A 164 -8.28 -19.35 -5.51
C ALA A 164 -7.62 -19.75 -6.83
N VAL A 165 -7.87 -20.98 -7.26
CA VAL A 165 -7.49 -21.47 -8.59
C VAL A 165 -8.31 -20.62 -9.55
N HIS A 166 -7.69 -19.67 -10.24
CA HIS A 166 -8.34 -19.07 -11.38
C HIS A 166 -8.50 -20.21 -12.41
N PRO A 167 -9.70 -20.53 -12.86
CA PRO A 167 -9.83 -21.37 -14.04
C PRO A 167 -9.07 -20.67 -15.17
N ALA A 168 -8.20 -21.42 -15.81
CA ALA A 168 -7.40 -20.99 -16.95
C ALA A 168 -8.31 -20.49 -18.11
#